data_fe30bfbaa837d59b05db0bb3814c55d5
#
_entry.id   fe30bfbaa837d59b05db0bb3814c55d5
#
_cell.length_a   1.000
_cell.length_b   1.000
_cell.length_c   1.000
_cell.angle_alpha   90.00
_cell.angle_beta   90.00
_cell.angle_gamma   90.00
#
_symmetry.space_group_name_H-M   'P 1'
#
loop_
_entity.id
_entity.type
_entity.pdbx_description
1 polymer ?
#
loop_
_entity_poly.entity_id
_entity_poly.type
_entity_poly.pdbx_seq_one_letter_code
_entity_poly.pdbx_strand_id
1 'polypeptide(L)'
;MRIGIDLGGTKTEVIALDDAGEQRFRHRLPTPREDYQQTIETIATLVDMAEQATGQTGSVGIGIPGSLSPYTGVVKNANSTWLNGQPFDSDVSRRLKREVRLANDANCLAVSEAVDGAAAGAQTVFAVIIGTGCGAGVALNGRAHIGGNGTAGEWGHNPLPWMDDDELRYREEIPCYCGKQGCIETFISGTGFATDYQRLSGKTLKGDEIIRLVDAQDAVAELAISRYELRLAKALSHVVNILDPDVIVLGGGMSNVERLYKTVPSLMKSFVFGGECETPVRKARYGDSSGVRGAAWLWPLA
;
A
#
# COMPACT_ATOMS: atom_id res chain seq x y z
N MET A 1 -23.61 5.92 7.22
CA MET A 1 -22.26 6.12 7.81
C MET A 1 -21.41 4.89 7.58
N ARG A 2 -20.09 5.05 7.37
CA ARG A 2 -19.11 3.97 7.19
C ARG A 2 -18.01 4.10 8.22
N ILE A 3 -17.66 3.00 8.86
CA ILE A 3 -16.57 2.92 9.83
C ILE A 3 -15.43 2.14 9.20
N GLY A 4 -14.29 2.76 9.14
CA GLY A 4 -13.03 2.14 8.69
C GLY A 4 -12.13 1.88 9.89
N ILE A 5 -11.52 0.71 9.92
CA ILE A 5 -10.47 0.33 10.88
C ILE A 5 -9.19 0.05 10.09
N ASP A 6 -8.08 0.60 10.55
CA ASP A 6 -6.74 0.24 10.07
C ASP A 6 -6.00 -0.47 11.21
N LEU A 7 -5.79 -1.78 11.05
CA LEU A 7 -5.11 -2.62 12.02
C LEU A 7 -3.61 -2.63 11.73
N GLY A 8 -2.89 -1.67 12.26
CA GLY A 8 -1.43 -1.65 12.20
C GLY A 8 -0.76 -2.48 13.30
N GLY A 9 0.53 -2.79 13.12
CA GLY A 9 1.29 -3.60 14.09
C GLY A 9 1.53 -2.94 15.46
N THR A 10 1.37 -1.62 15.58
CA THR A 10 1.58 -0.87 16.84
C THR A 10 0.37 -0.03 17.25
N LYS A 11 -0.45 0.37 16.30
CA LYS A 11 -1.63 1.23 16.49
C LYS A 11 -2.76 0.69 15.64
N THR A 12 -3.97 0.68 16.22
CA THR A 12 -5.21 0.43 15.52
C THR A 12 -5.98 1.74 15.46
N GLU A 13 -6.38 2.15 14.27
CA GLU A 13 -7.06 3.42 14.02
C GLU A 13 -8.49 3.19 13.55
N VAL A 14 -9.41 4.06 13.96
CA VAL A 14 -10.78 4.12 13.47
C VAL A 14 -11.05 5.47 12.82
N ILE A 15 -11.81 5.46 11.73
CA ILE A 15 -12.44 6.63 11.14
C ILE A 15 -13.95 6.36 10.93
N ALA A 16 -14.79 7.37 11.12
CA ALA A 16 -16.17 7.35 10.68
C ALA A 16 -16.37 8.38 9.57
N LEU A 17 -16.87 7.92 8.43
CA LEU A 17 -17.17 8.75 7.27
C LEU A 17 -18.67 8.78 7.01
N ASP A 18 -19.21 9.95 6.67
CA ASP A 18 -20.54 10.05 6.10
C ASP A 18 -20.58 9.65 4.62
N ASP A 19 -21.73 9.78 3.98
CA ASP A 19 -21.93 9.39 2.58
C ASP A 19 -21.21 10.34 1.59
N ALA A 20 -20.85 11.54 2.02
CA ALA A 20 -20.03 12.47 1.26
C ALA A 20 -18.52 12.24 1.45
N GLY A 21 -18.12 11.30 2.30
CA GLY A 21 -16.72 11.03 2.63
C GLY A 21 -16.14 11.99 3.68
N GLU A 22 -16.98 12.82 4.31
CA GLU A 22 -16.53 13.73 5.35
C GLU A 22 -16.26 12.96 6.66
N GLN A 23 -15.11 13.26 7.26
CA GLN A 23 -14.70 12.65 8.52
C GLN A 23 -15.55 13.19 9.66
N ARG A 24 -16.29 12.31 10.34
CA ARG A 24 -17.12 12.62 11.50
C ARG A 24 -16.47 12.24 12.82
N PHE A 25 -15.60 11.23 12.81
CA PHE A 25 -14.84 10.79 13.97
C PHE A 25 -13.53 10.16 13.55
N ARG A 26 -12.52 10.24 14.42
CA ARG A 26 -11.23 9.57 14.28
C ARG A 26 -10.60 9.35 15.64
N HIS A 27 -10.09 8.14 15.87
CA HIS A 27 -9.38 7.81 17.11
C HIS A 27 -8.36 6.69 16.88
N ARG A 28 -7.39 6.60 17.77
CA ARG A 28 -6.34 5.58 17.73
C ARG A 28 -6.14 4.97 19.10
N LEU A 29 -5.98 3.65 19.14
CA LEU A 29 -5.57 2.90 20.32
C LEU A 29 -4.29 2.10 20.01
N PRO A 30 -3.48 1.76 21.04
CA PRO A 30 -2.38 0.80 20.86
C PRO A 30 -2.94 -0.55 20.38
N THR A 31 -2.21 -1.20 19.45
CA THR A 31 -2.54 -2.57 19.05
C THR A 31 -2.05 -3.55 20.11
N PRO A 32 -2.92 -4.42 20.65
CA PRO A 32 -2.50 -5.50 21.54
C PRO A 32 -1.66 -6.51 20.76
N ARG A 33 -0.35 -6.49 20.98
CA ARG A 33 0.57 -7.38 20.27
C ARG A 33 0.48 -8.79 20.84
N GLU A 34 0.51 -9.79 19.95
CA GLU A 34 0.50 -11.21 20.28
C GLU A 34 -0.77 -11.69 21.04
N ASP A 35 -1.80 -10.85 21.09
CA ASP A 35 -3.09 -11.17 21.71
C ASP A 35 -4.23 -11.01 20.70
N TYR A 36 -4.63 -12.15 20.14
CA TYR A 36 -5.70 -12.21 19.12
C TYR A 36 -7.05 -11.73 19.67
N GLN A 37 -7.41 -12.21 20.86
CA GLN A 37 -8.71 -11.90 21.44
C GLN A 37 -8.80 -10.42 21.83
N GLN A 38 -7.75 -9.87 22.43
CA GLN A 38 -7.70 -8.46 22.77
C GLN A 38 -7.66 -7.56 21.52
N THR A 39 -7.10 -8.03 20.41
CA THR A 39 -7.16 -7.32 19.12
C THR A 39 -8.61 -7.15 18.67
N ILE A 40 -9.44 -8.20 18.77
CA ILE A 40 -10.88 -8.14 18.44
C ILE A 40 -11.61 -7.17 19.36
N GLU A 41 -11.35 -7.22 20.67
CA GLU A 41 -11.99 -6.31 21.64
C GLU A 41 -11.56 -4.85 21.43
N THR A 42 -10.31 -4.59 21.03
CA THR A 42 -9.85 -3.24 20.69
C THR A 42 -10.60 -2.68 19.48
N ILE A 43 -10.82 -3.50 18.45
CA ILE A 43 -11.63 -3.12 17.29
C ILE A 43 -13.06 -2.84 17.71
N ALA A 44 -13.67 -3.71 18.52
CA ALA A 44 -15.03 -3.48 19.01
C ALA A 44 -15.15 -2.18 19.81
N THR A 45 -14.18 -1.89 20.67
CA THR A 45 -14.12 -0.64 21.44
C THR A 45 -14.03 0.59 20.51
N LEU A 46 -13.20 0.53 19.47
CA LEU A 46 -13.07 1.63 18.50
C LEU A 46 -14.36 1.86 17.70
N VAL A 47 -15.06 0.79 17.33
CA VAL A 47 -16.36 0.87 16.64
C VAL A 47 -17.40 1.49 17.58
N ASP A 48 -17.48 1.04 18.82
CA ASP A 48 -18.42 1.59 19.82
C ASP A 48 -18.16 3.09 20.06
N MET A 49 -16.89 3.51 20.15
CA MET A 49 -16.52 4.92 20.29
C MET A 49 -16.99 5.76 19.09
N ALA A 50 -16.80 5.25 17.87
CA ALA A 50 -17.23 5.94 16.66
C ALA A 50 -18.76 6.08 16.58
N GLU A 51 -19.50 5.03 16.95
CA GLU A 51 -20.97 5.03 16.97
C GLU A 51 -21.53 5.95 18.05
N GLN A 52 -20.93 5.95 19.24
CA GLN A 52 -21.31 6.88 20.32
C GLN A 52 -21.08 8.33 19.93
N ALA A 53 -19.90 8.63 19.34
CA ALA A 53 -19.55 10.00 18.96
C ALA A 53 -20.44 10.54 17.83
N THR A 54 -20.91 9.69 16.93
CA THR A 54 -21.72 10.09 15.77
C THR A 54 -23.22 9.90 15.98
N GLY A 55 -23.63 9.13 17.00
CA GLY A 55 -25.03 8.78 17.24
C GLY A 55 -25.62 7.86 16.16
N GLN A 56 -24.78 7.20 15.35
CA GLN A 56 -25.21 6.38 14.21
C GLN A 56 -24.47 5.04 14.19
N THR A 57 -25.21 3.99 13.88
CA THR A 57 -24.62 2.69 13.54
C THR A 57 -24.10 2.71 12.11
N GLY A 58 -22.85 2.20 11.88
CA GLY A 58 -22.20 2.20 10.58
C GLY A 58 -21.87 0.80 10.07
N SER A 59 -21.71 0.66 8.75
CA SER A 59 -21.03 -0.50 8.17
C SER A 59 -19.55 -0.47 8.55
N VAL A 60 -18.93 -1.64 8.75
CA VAL A 60 -17.54 -1.74 9.22
C VAL A 60 -16.67 -2.41 8.18
N GLY A 61 -15.60 -1.73 7.76
CA GLY A 61 -14.53 -2.29 6.96
C GLY A 61 -13.20 -2.22 7.71
N ILE A 62 -12.33 -3.17 7.48
CA ILE A 62 -11.06 -3.33 8.21
C ILE A 62 -9.91 -3.56 7.23
N GLY A 63 -8.91 -2.69 7.28
CA GLY A 63 -7.62 -2.91 6.66
C GLY A 63 -6.72 -3.73 7.58
N ILE A 64 -6.11 -4.78 7.06
CA ILE A 64 -5.22 -5.67 7.82
C ILE A 64 -3.87 -5.81 7.13
N PRO A 65 -2.78 -6.01 7.90
CA PRO A 65 -1.50 -6.44 7.34
C PRO A 65 -1.62 -7.93 6.94
N GLY A 66 -1.62 -8.22 5.66
CA GLY A 66 -1.85 -9.56 5.12
C GLY A 66 -3.19 -9.65 4.38
N SER A 67 -3.67 -10.86 4.15
CA SER A 67 -4.91 -11.09 3.40
C SER A 67 -5.67 -12.32 3.90
N LEU A 68 -6.96 -12.41 3.58
CA LEU A 68 -7.73 -13.64 3.77
C LEU A 68 -7.43 -14.62 2.63
N SER A 69 -7.23 -15.88 3.00
CA SER A 69 -7.13 -16.96 2.02
C SER A 69 -8.52 -17.24 1.43
N PRO A 70 -8.70 -17.17 0.10
CA PRO A 70 -9.98 -17.52 -0.52
C PRO A 70 -10.31 -19.01 -0.41
N TYR A 71 -9.34 -19.84 -0.05
CA TYR A 71 -9.49 -21.29 0.05
C TYR A 71 -9.87 -21.77 1.45
N THR A 72 -9.36 -21.09 2.50
CA THR A 72 -9.50 -21.52 3.89
C THR A 72 -10.26 -20.52 4.75
N GLY A 73 -10.47 -19.28 4.27
CA GLY A 73 -11.13 -18.22 5.04
C GLY A 73 -10.31 -17.69 6.22
N VAL A 74 -9.02 -18.05 6.32
CA VAL A 74 -8.16 -17.56 7.42
C VAL A 74 -7.15 -16.55 6.93
N VAL A 75 -6.66 -15.71 7.85
CA VAL A 75 -5.60 -14.73 7.56
C VAL A 75 -4.30 -15.42 7.21
N LYS A 76 -3.62 -14.91 6.20
CA LYS A 76 -2.27 -15.34 5.75
C LYS A 76 -1.36 -14.15 5.50
N ASN A 77 -0.05 -14.38 5.58
CA ASN A 77 1.00 -13.41 5.23
C ASN A 77 0.94 -12.10 6.05
N ALA A 78 0.33 -12.12 7.22
CA ALA A 78 0.29 -10.96 8.10
C ALA A 78 1.61 -10.79 8.85
N ASN A 79 2.16 -9.56 8.86
CA ASN A 79 3.29 -9.20 9.72
C ASN A 79 2.90 -9.24 11.21
N SER A 80 1.64 -8.99 11.52
CA SER A 80 1.02 -9.26 12.83
C SER A 80 0.74 -10.75 12.94
N THR A 81 1.77 -11.53 13.30
CA THR A 81 1.80 -13.00 13.17
C THR A 81 0.69 -13.71 13.92
N TRP A 82 0.17 -13.15 15.01
CA TRP A 82 -0.94 -13.71 15.80
C TRP A 82 -2.29 -13.74 15.06
N LEU A 83 -2.40 -13.06 13.92
CA LEU A 83 -3.57 -13.12 13.04
C LEU A 83 -3.51 -14.33 12.10
N ASN A 84 -2.32 -14.81 11.75
CA ASN A 84 -2.16 -15.87 10.75
C ASN A 84 -2.83 -17.18 11.20
N GLY A 85 -3.61 -17.77 10.30
CA GLY A 85 -4.36 -18.99 10.55
C GLY A 85 -5.68 -18.76 11.30
N GLN A 86 -6.06 -17.52 11.62
CA GLN A 86 -7.31 -17.19 12.33
C GLN A 86 -8.43 -16.79 11.35
N PRO A 87 -9.71 -17.17 11.62
CA PRO A 87 -10.87 -16.77 10.85
C PRO A 87 -11.35 -15.35 11.29
N PHE A 88 -10.47 -14.36 11.09
CA PHE A 88 -10.57 -13.04 11.72
C PHE A 88 -11.83 -12.26 11.31
N ASP A 89 -12.25 -12.34 10.07
CA ASP A 89 -13.48 -11.73 9.56
C ASP A 89 -14.72 -12.27 10.28
N SER A 90 -14.80 -13.59 10.42
CA SER A 90 -15.90 -14.28 11.08
C SER A 90 -15.96 -13.98 12.57
N ASP A 91 -14.80 -13.93 13.24
CA ASP A 91 -14.74 -13.68 14.68
C ASP A 91 -15.06 -12.22 15.01
N VAL A 92 -14.56 -11.26 14.23
CA VAL A 92 -14.94 -9.85 14.39
C VAL A 92 -16.41 -9.63 14.04
N SER A 93 -16.93 -10.26 12.97
CA SER A 93 -18.37 -10.18 12.61
C SER A 93 -19.26 -10.71 13.74
N ARG A 94 -18.87 -11.82 14.36
CA ARG A 94 -19.58 -12.40 15.51
C ARG A 94 -19.57 -11.46 16.72
N ARG A 95 -18.41 -10.85 17.01
CA ARG A 95 -18.24 -9.91 18.13
C ARG A 95 -19.08 -8.65 17.94
N LEU A 96 -19.10 -8.10 16.72
CA LEU A 96 -19.88 -6.89 16.38
C LEU A 96 -21.34 -7.18 16.05
N LYS A 97 -21.75 -8.46 15.94
CA LYS A 97 -23.10 -8.92 15.54
C LYS A 97 -23.55 -8.35 14.18
N ARG A 98 -22.61 -8.14 13.27
CA ARG A 98 -22.84 -7.67 11.90
C ARG A 98 -21.67 -8.08 10.99
N GLU A 99 -21.95 -8.14 9.69
CA GLU A 99 -20.92 -8.41 8.69
C GLU A 99 -19.84 -7.32 8.71
N VAL A 100 -18.58 -7.75 8.62
CA VAL A 100 -17.44 -6.87 8.37
C VAL A 100 -16.81 -7.22 7.03
N ARG A 101 -16.13 -6.26 6.38
CA ARG A 101 -15.34 -6.50 5.19
C ARG A 101 -13.88 -6.25 5.49
N LEU A 102 -13.04 -7.18 5.06
CA LEU A 102 -11.60 -7.08 5.23
C LEU A 102 -10.90 -6.89 3.89
N ALA A 103 -9.84 -6.11 3.90
CA ALA A 103 -8.90 -6.03 2.79
C ALA A 103 -7.46 -5.81 3.33
N ASN A 104 -6.48 -6.11 2.50
CA ASN A 104 -5.10 -5.73 2.75
C ASN A 104 -4.95 -4.21 2.74
N ASP A 105 -3.96 -3.67 3.45
CA ASP A 105 -3.67 -2.23 3.58
C ASP A 105 -3.46 -1.54 2.21
N ALA A 106 -2.75 -2.18 1.28
CA ALA A 106 -2.54 -1.64 -0.06
C ALA A 106 -3.84 -1.64 -0.90
N ASN A 107 -4.71 -2.63 -0.73
CA ASN A 107 -6.04 -2.63 -1.34
C ASN A 107 -6.92 -1.52 -0.75
N CYS A 108 -6.82 -1.27 0.56
CA CYS A 108 -7.50 -0.13 1.18
C CYS A 108 -6.99 1.21 0.61
N LEU A 109 -5.67 1.37 0.41
CA LEU A 109 -5.13 2.54 -0.29
C LEU A 109 -5.77 2.69 -1.69
N ALA A 110 -5.78 1.62 -2.48
CA ALA A 110 -6.32 1.66 -3.84
C ALA A 110 -7.80 2.08 -3.87
N VAL A 111 -8.61 1.53 -2.96
CA VAL A 111 -10.03 1.90 -2.82
C VAL A 111 -10.20 3.34 -2.39
N SER A 112 -9.46 3.82 -1.38
CA SER A 112 -9.50 5.21 -0.95
C SER A 112 -9.23 6.17 -2.10
N GLU A 113 -8.14 5.92 -2.82
CA GLU A 113 -7.72 6.81 -3.89
C GLU A 113 -8.64 6.75 -5.12
N ALA A 114 -9.28 5.61 -5.37
CA ALA A 114 -10.26 5.44 -6.46
C ALA A 114 -11.62 6.07 -6.14
N VAL A 115 -12.05 6.09 -4.87
CA VAL A 115 -13.39 6.58 -4.49
C VAL A 115 -13.40 8.10 -4.32
N ASP A 116 -12.52 8.64 -3.48
CA ASP A 116 -12.52 10.07 -3.14
C ASP A 116 -11.12 10.72 -3.11
N GLY A 117 -10.10 9.97 -3.53
CA GLY A 117 -8.70 10.41 -3.51
C GLY A 117 -8.17 10.95 -4.84
N ALA A 118 -6.89 10.74 -5.08
CA ALA A 118 -6.16 11.26 -6.25
C ALA A 118 -6.60 10.64 -7.59
N ALA A 119 -7.26 9.49 -7.56
CA ALA A 119 -7.76 8.77 -8.72
C ALA A 119 -9.30 8.69 -8.76
N ALA A 120 -9.99 9.60 -8.05
CA ALA A 120 -11.45 9.61 -8.02
C ALA A 120 -12.06 9.67 -9.43
N GLY A 121 -12.98 8.73 -9.70
CA GLY A 121 -13.64 8.60 -11.01
C GLY A 121 -12.90 7.73 -12.02
N ALA A 122 -11.70 7.26 -11.75
CA ALA A 122 -10.99 6.29 -12.57
C ALA A 122 -11.60 4.89 -12.43
N GLN A 123 -11.63 4.13 -13.53
CA GLN A 123 -12.18 2.78 -13.53
C GLN A 123 -11.16 1.76 -13.00
N THR A 124 -9.90 1.90 -13.41
CA THR A 124 -8.81 1.01 -13.02
C THR A 124 -7.71 1.82 -12.33
N VAL A 125 -7.48 1.56 -11.06
CA VAL A 125 -6.44 2.22 -10.25
C VAL A 125 -5.44 1.21 -9.76
N PHE A 126 -4.16 1.48 -10.00
CA PHE A 126 -3.05 0.76 -9.39
C PHE A 126 -2.40 1.65 -8.34
N ALA A 127 -2.54 1.30 -7.07
CA ALA A 127 -1.99 2.08 -5.97
C ALA A 127 -0.84 1.35 -5.30
N VAL A 128 0.27 2.04 -5.10
CA VAL A 128 1.52 1.48 -4.57
C VAL A 128 1.84 2.13 -3.23
N ILE A 129 2.15 1.34 -2.23
CA ILE A 129 2.73 1.80 -0.96
C ILE A 129 4.23 1.56 -1.02
N ILE A 130 5.03 2.63 -1.01
CA ILE A 130 6.50 2.56 -0.99
C ILE A 130 6.99 3.11 0.34
N GLY A 131 7.17 2.22 1.31
CA GLY A 131 7.69 2.49 2.64
C GLY A 131 8.93 1.66 2.93
N THR A 132 8.98 1.01 4.10
CA THR A 132 10.02 0.02 4.44
C THR A 132 10.02 -1.14 3.44
N GLY A 133 8.84 -1.59 3.04
CA GLY A 133 8.61 -2.52 1.93
C GLY A 133 7.94 -1.85 0.74
N CYS A 134 7.46 -2.66 -0.21
CA CYS A 134 6.72 -2.21 -1.37
C CYS A 134 5.54 -3.13 -1.65
N GLY A 135 4.33 -2.65 -1.33
CA GLY A 135 3.08 -3.32 -1.64
C GLY A 135 2.27 -2.57 -2.70
N ALA A 136 1.29 -3.23 -3.30
CA ALA A 136 0.33 -2.56 -4.16
C ALA A 136 -1.07 -3.15 -4.02
N GLY A 137 -2.06 -2.35 -4.38
CA GLY A 137 -3.45 -2.76 -4.50
C GLY A 137 -4.02 -2.34 -5.84
N VAL A 138 -5.05 -3.06 -6.25
CA VAL A 138 -5.80 -2.79 -7.48
C VAL A 138 -7.24 -2.44 -7.11
N ALA A 139 -7.75 -1.33 -7.62
CA ALA A 139 -9.17 -1.02 -7.53
C ALA A 139 -9.79 -0.99 -8.94
N LEU A 140 -10.90 -1.70 -9.09
CA LEU A 140 -11.71 -1.72 -10.31
C LEU A 140 -13.08 -1.13 -9.98
N ASN A 141 -13.43 -0.03 -10.65
CA ASN A 141 -14.69 0.69 -10.41
C ASN A 141 -14.90 1.02 -8.92
N GLY A 142 -13.85 1.51 -8.25
CA GLY A 142 -13.87 1.88 -6.84
C GLY A 142 -13.92 0.71 -5.85
N ARG A 143 -13.73 -0.53 -6.30
CA ARG A 143 -13.73 -1.73 -5.45
C ARG A 143 -12.39 -2.43 -5.48
N ALA A 144 -11.96 -2.94 -4.34
CA ALA A 144 -10.72 -3.74 -4.27
C ALA A 144 -10.81 -4.98 -5.16
N HIS A 145 -9.83 -5.16 -6.02
CA HIS A 145 -9.64 -6.39 -6.78
C HIS A 145 -8.66 -7.30 -6.04
N ILE A 146 -9.18 -8.33 -5.40
CA ILE A 146 -8.39 -9.26 -4.58
C ILE A 146 -7.75 -10.36 -5.43
N GLY A 147 -8.36 -10.69 -6.57
CA GLY A 147 -7.95 -11.79 -7.45
C GLY A 147 -8.41 -13.17 -6.96
N GLY A 148 -8.36 -14.16 -7.85
CA GLY A 148 -8.82 -15.53 -7.57
C GLY A 148 -8.00 -16.24 -6.47
N ASN A 149 -6.75 -15.88 -6.30
CA ASN A 149 -5.84 -16.45 -5.28
C ASN A 149 -5.66 -15.52 -4.05
N GLY A 150 -6.32 -14.35 -4.04
CA GLY A 150 -6.12 -13.34 -3.02
C GLY A 150 -4.72 -12.70 -3.04
N THR A 151 -4.11 -12.59 -4.24
CA THR A 151 -2.73 -12.09 -4.42
C THR A 151 -2.62 -10.97 -5.45
N ALA A 152 -3.75 -10.40 -5.89
CA ALA A 152 -3.72 -9.26 -6.79
C ALA A 152 -3.01 -8.07 -6.09
N GLY A 153 -2.03 -7.49 -6.77
CA GLY A 153 -1.21 -6.41 -6.23
C GLY A 153 0.09 -6.85 -5.55
N GLU A 154 0.39 -8.13 -5.41
CA GLU A 154 1.66 -8.65 -4.86
C GLU A 154 2.85 -8.48 -5.85
N TRP A 155 2.87 -7.38 -6.59
CA TRP A 155 3.85 -7.08 -7.63
C TRP A 155 5.27 -6.89 -7.10
N GLY A 156 5.38 -6.44 -5.84
CA GLY A 156 6.66 -6.23 -5.17
C GLY A 156 7.52 -7.50 -5.11
N HIS A 157 6.90 -8.68 -5.18
CA HIS A 157 7.57 -9.98 -5.20
C HIS A 157 7.80 -10.55 -6.61
N ASN A 158 7.42 -9.82 -7.66
CA ASN A 158 7.85 -10.13 -9.02
C ASN A 158 9.29 -9.67 -9.23
N PRO A 159 10.03 -10.29 -10.17
CA PRO A 159 11.37 -9.84 -10.52
C PRO A 159 11.32 -8.43 -11.14
N LEU A 160 12.32 -7.60 -10.84
CA LEU A 160 12.49 -6.32 -11.53
C LEU A 160 12.64 -6.58 -13.04
N PRO A 161 11.78 -6.00 -13.90
CA PRO A 161 11.87 -6.24 -15.33
C PRO A 161 13.07 -5.50 -15.96
N TRP A 162 13.57 -6.02 -17.08
CA TRP A 162 14.64 -5.42 -17.88
C TRP A 162 15.87 -5.01 -17.06
N MET A 163 16.33 -5.90 -16.18
CA MET A 163 17.53 -5.66 -15.38
C MET A 163 18.75 -5.47 -16.29
N ASP A 164 19.54 -4.46 -15.98
CA ASP A 164 20.88 -4.29 -16.54
C ASP A 164 21.92 -5.21 -15.86
N ASP A 165 23.17 -5.21 -16.35
CA ASP A 165 24.22 -6.07 -15.82
C ASP A 165 24.58 -5.76 -14.36
N ASP A 166 24.43 -4.51 -13.92
CA ASP A 166 24.68 -4.13 -12.52
C ASP A 166 23.53 -4.64 -11.64
N GLU A 167 22.29 -4.47 -12.05
CA GLU A 167 21.10 -4.96 -11.34
C GLU A 167 21.07 -6.50 -11.26
N LEU A 168 21.50 -7.19 -12.33
CA LEU A 168 21.64 -8.65 -12.35
C LEU A 168 22.67 -9.17 -11.34
N ARG A 169 23.78 -8.47 -11.17
CA ARG A 169 24.77 -8.79 -10.12
C ARG A 169 24.26 -8.43 -8.74
N TYR A 170 23.71 -7.22 -8.60
CA TYR A 170 23.28 -6.68 -7.32
C TYR A 170 22.13 -7.48 -6.69
N ARG A 171 21.21 -8.06 -7.47
CA ARG A 171 20.12 -8.90 -6.96
C ARG A 171 20.58 -10.06 -6.09
N GLU A 172 21.80 -10.57 -6.32
CA GLU A 172 22.36 -11.69 -5.55
C GLU A 172 22.77 -11.26 -4.13
N GLU A 173 23.07 -9.97 -3.94
CA GLU A 173 23.46 -9.37 -2.66
C GLU A 173 22.25 -8.97 -1.80
N ILE A 174 21.05 -8.87 -2.40
CA ILE A 174 19.82 -8.39 -1.76
C ILE A 174 18.69 -9.43 -1.83
N PRO A 175 18.79 -10.56 -1.10
CA PRO A 175 17.73 -11.56 -1.09
C PRO A 175 16.44 -10.97 -0.52
N CYS A 176 15.29 -11.37 -1.10
CA CYS A 176 13.99 -11.01 -0.58
C CYS A 176 13.56 -12.01 0.53
N TYR A 177 12.85 -11.52 1.54
CA TYR A 177 12.32 -12.38 2.61
C TYR A 177 11.33 -13.44 2.09
N CYS A 178 10.76 -13.26 0.89
CA CYS A 178 9.92 -14.28 0.23
C CYS A 178 10.70 -15.49 -0.28
N GLY A 179 12.03 -15.52 -0.11
CA GLY A 179 12.93 -16.61 -0.51
C GLY A 179 13.42 -16.51 -1.96
N LYS A 180 13.07 -15.45 -2.69
CA LYS A 180 13.51 -15.21 -4.07
C LYS A 180 14.56 -14.09 -4.12
N GLN A 181 15.20 -13.93 -5.27
CA GLN A 181 16.14 -12.85 -5.56
C GLN A 181 15.61 -11.96 -6.67
N GLY A 182 15.97 -10.68 -6.64
CA GLY A 182 15.62 -9.73 -7.67
C GLY A 182 14.17 -9.25 -7.63
N CYS A 183 13.48 -9.40 -6.51
CA CYS A 183 12.14 -8.87 -6.32
C CYS A 183 12.13 -7.33 -6.44
N ILE A 184 11.10 -6.77 -7.06
CA ILE A 184 10.90 -5.32 -7.21
C ILE A 184 11.09 -4.60 -5.87
N GLU A 185 10.52 -5.12 -4.79
CA GLU A 185 10.62 -4.55 -3.45
C GLU A 185 12.06 -4.29 -3.01
N THR A 186 12.99 -5.21 -3.28
CA THR A 186 14.39 -5.07 -2.86
C THR A 186 15.10 -3.92 -3.55
N PHE A 187 14.58 -3.43 -4.67
CA PHE A 187 15.14 -2.31 -5.43
C PHE A 187 14.44 -0.97 -5.15
N ILE A 188 13.10 -0.97 -5.03
CA ILE A 188 12.32 0.26 -5.02
C ILE A 188 11.63 0.59 -3.70
N SER A 189 11.69 -0.27 -2.68
CA SER A 189 11.29 0.13 -1.34
C SER A 189 12.21 1.23 -0.79
N GLY A 190 11.77 1.94 0.25
CA GLY A 190 12.62 2.90 0.95
C GLY A 190 13.88 2.24 1.52
N THR A 191 13.76 1.00 1.99
CA THR A 191 14.90 0.18 2.42
C THR A 191 15.83 -0.13 1.24
N GLY A 192 15.27 -0.53 0.08
CA GLY A 192 16.04 -0.80 -1.13
C GLY A 192 16.80 0.44 -1.63
N PHE A 193 16.16 1.61 -1.60
CA PHE A 193 16.80 2.89 -1.93
C PHE A 193 17.98 3.20 -0.99
N ALA A 194 17.80 3.06 0.32
CA ALA A 194 18.85 3.30 1.30
C ALA A 194 20.02 2.30 1.14
N THR A 195 19.71 1.04 0.85
CA THR A 195 20.72 -0.01 0.63
C THR A 195 21.56 0.24 -0.64
N ASP A 196 20.90 0.66 -1.75
CA ASP A 196 21.63 1.03 -2.98
C ASP A 196 22.54 2.25 -2.77
N TYR A 197 22.07 3.27 -2.03
CA TYR A 197 22.90 4.40 -1.63
C TYR A 197 24.10 3.97 -0.77
N GLN A 198 23.90 3.09 0.20
CA GLN A 198 24.98 2.56 1.03
C GLN A 198 26.03 1.81 0.17
N ARG A 199 25.57 1.03 -0.81
CA ARG A 199 26.47 0.33 -1.75
C ARG A 199 27.32 1.32 -2.57
N LEU A 200 26.72 2.44 -3.01
CA LEU A 200 27.41 3.45 -3.82
C LEU A 200 28.36 4.34 -3.00
N SER A 201 27.97 4.70 -1.78
CA SER A 201 28.66 5.71 -0.96
C SER A 201 29.52 5.15 0.16
N GLY A 202 29.28 3.89 0.56
CA GLY A 202 29.81 3.30 1.81
C GLY A 202 29.17 3.87 3.09
N LYS A 203 28.17 4.76 3.00
CA LYS A 203 27.52 5.42 4.15
C LYS A 203 26.12 4.87 4.35
N THR A 204 25.74 4.61 5.61
CA THR A 204 24.39 4.21 6.00
C THR A 204 23.58 5.46 6.38
N LEU A 205 22.61 5.81 5.54
CA LEU A 205 21.68 6.92 5.76
C LEU A 205 20.23 6.45 5.55
N LYS A 206 19.27 7.17 6.14
CA LYS A 206 17.84 6.97 5.89
C LYS A 206 17.43 7.63 4.57
N GLY A 207 16.31 7.19 4.00
CA GLY A 207 15.83 7.73 2.72
C GLY A 207 15.63 9.24 2.72
N ASP A 208 15.10 9.83 3.80
CA ASP A 208 14.90 11.27 3.93
C ASP A 208 16.23 12.05 4.02
N GLU A 209 17.28 11.46 4.62
CA GLU A 209 18.60 12.05 4.68
C GLU A 209 19.27 12.02 3.29
N ILE A 210 19.08 10.92 2.53
CA ILE A 210 19.58 10.81 1.15
C ILE A 210 18.89 11.83 0.25
N ILE A 211 17.56 12.02 0.38
CA ILE A 211 16.83 13.02 -0.40
C ILE A 211 17.33 14.45 -0.10
N ARG A 212 17.65 14.76 1.15
CA ARG A 212 18.29 16.06 1.47
C ARG A 212 19.66 16.25 0.79
N LEU A 213 20.43 15.17 0.61
CA LEU A 213 21.67 15.22 -0.15
C LEU A 213 21.42 15.40 -1.66
N VAL A 214 20.34 14.81 -2.21
CA VAL A 214 19.90 15.07 -3.59
C VAL A 214 19.59 16.56 -3.78
N ASP A 215 18.83 17.16 -2.84
CA ASP A 215 18.51 18.58 -2.88
C ASP A 215 19.76 19.47 -2.77
N ALA A 216 20.80 18.98 -2.06
CA ALA A 216 22.10 19.61 -1.95
C ALA A 216 23.04 19.31 -3.14
N GLN A 217 22.56 18.63 -4.18
CA GLN A 217 23.33 18.28 -5.40
C GLN A 217 24.55 17.37 -5.14
N ASP A 218 24.48 16.50 -4.12
CA ASP A 218 25.50 15.46 -3.91
C ASP A 218 25.47 14.45 -5.06
N ALA A 219 26.63 14.25 -5.69
CA ALA A 219 26.70 13.44 -6.91
C ALA A 219 26.36 11.96 -6.68
N VAL A 220 26.66 11.39 -5.50
CA VAL A 220 26.34 10.00 -5.20
C VAL A 220 24.85 9.83 -4.89
N ALA A 221 24.27 10.77 -4.17
CA ALA A 221 22.83 10.79 -3.90
C ALA A 221 22.03 10.99 -5.19
N GLU A 222 22.47 11.85 -6.10
CA GLU A 222 21.87 12.05 -7.43
C GLU A 222 21.94 10.78 -8.28
N LEU A 223 23.05 10.06 -8.26
CA LEU A 223 23.16 8.77 -8.93
C LEU A 223 22.18 7.74 -8.34
N ALA A 224 22.08 7.67 -7.00
CA ALA A 224 21.19 6.73 -6.33
C ALA A 224 19.71 7.00 -6.68
N ILE A 225 19.27 8.27 -6.65
CA ILE A 225 17.88 8.60 -6.98
C ILE A 225 17.58 8.41 -8.47
N SER A 226 18.51 8.69 -9.36
CA SER A 226 18.32 8.46 -10.80
C SER A 226 18.19 6.96 -11.12
N ARG A 227 18.94 6.10 -10.45
CA ARG A 227 18.79 4.64 -10.54
C ARG A 227 17.43 4.19 -10.00
N TYR A 228 17.01 4.75 -8.87
CA TYR A 228 15.72 4.47 -8.26
C TYR A 228 14.56 4.83 -9.19
N GLU A 229 14.60 6.03 -9.80
CA GLU A 229 13.61 6.49 -10.77
C GLU A 229 13.47 5.55 -11.97
N LEU A 230 14.62 5.11 -12.51
CA LEU A 230 14.65 4.16 -13.62
C LEU A 230 14.03 2.81 -13.23
N ARG A 231 14.37 2.27 -12.07
CA ARG A 231 13.85 1.01 -11.57
C ARG A 231 12.33 1.09 -11.29
N LEU A 232 11.88 2.19 -10.72
CA LEU A 232 10.45 2.44 -10.50
C LEU A 232 9.71 2.53 -11.85
N ALA A 233 10.28 3.23 -12.84
CA ALA A 233 9.70 3.30 -14.18
C ALA A 233 9.61 1.92 -14.85
N LYS A 234 10.65 1.10 -14.79
CA LYS A 234 10.64 -0.28 -15.27
C LYS A 234 9.50 -1.09 -14.61
N ALA A 235 9.42 -1.05 -13.29
CA ALA A 235 8.42 -1.79 -12.53
C ALA A 235 6.98 -1.35 -12.85
N LEU A 236 6.71 -0.04 -12.94
CA LEU A 236 5.39 0.49 -13.27
C LEU A 236 5.01 0.24 -14.74
N SER A 237 5.96 0.32 -15.66
CA SER A 237 5.72 -0.01 -17.07
C SER A 237 5.28 -1.48 -17.27
N HIS A 238 5.81 -2.39 -16.47
CA HIS A 238 5.36 -3.79 -16.46
C HIS A 238 3.87 -3.89 -16.08
N VAL A 239 3.43 -3.08 -15.11
CA VAL A 239 2.01 -3.02 -14.74
C VAL A 239 1.16 -2.42 -15.86
N VAL A 240 1.62 -1.35 -16.51
CA VAL A 240 0.92 -0.76 -17.67
C VAL A 240 0.76 -1.79 -18.79
N ASN A 241 1.82 -2.53 -19.12
CA ASN A 241 1.76 -3.56 -20.16
C ASN A 241 0.81 -4.74 -19.85
N ILE A 242 0.39 -4.93 -18.60
CA ILE A 242 -0.50 -6.04 -18.18
C ILE A 242 -1.90 -5.57 -17.84
N LEU A 243 -2.01 -4.47 -17.07
CA LEU A 243 -3.26 -4.00 -16.48
C LEU A 243 -3.80 -2.75 -17.16
N ASP A 244 -2.92 -1.93 -17.75
CA ASP A 244 -3.23 -0.64 -18.36
C ASP A 244 -4.13 0.25 -17.48
N PRO A 245 -3.68 0.63 -16.27
CA PRO A 245 -4.51 1.37 -15.34
C PRO A 245 -4.73 2.81 -15.82
N ASP A 246 -5.92 3.37 -15.55
CA ASP A 246 -6.21 4.78 -15.82
C ASP A 246 -5.32 5.72 -15.00
N VAL A 247 -4.97 5.32 -13.78
CA VAL A 247 -4.15 6.10 -12.85
C VAL A 247 -3.28 5.18 -12.00
N ILE A 248 -2.02 5.55 -11.83
CA ILE A 248 -1.13 4.99 -10.83
C ILE A 248 -1.02 5.98 -9.67
N VAL A 249 -1.22 5.50 -8.44
CA VAL A 249 -1.10 6.33 -7.23
C VAL A 249 0.06 5.84 -6.37
N LEU A 250 0.94 6.74 -5.94
CA LEU A 250 2.03 6.43 -5.02
C LEU A 250 1.68 6.90 -3.60
N GLY A 251 1.79 6.00 -2.64
CA GLY A 251 1.70 6.24 -1.20
C GLY A 251 2.97 5.82 -0.48
N GLY A 252 3.01 6.00 0.83
CA GLY A 252 4.17 5.73 1.66
C GLY A 252 5.25 6.81 1.60
N GLY A 253 6.35 6.62 2.32
CA GLY A 253 7.38 7.63 2.50
C GLY A 253 8.01 8.14 1.20
N MET A 254 8.27 7.26 0.24
CA MET A 254 8.86 7.64 -1.05
C MET A 254 7.91 8.47 -1.94
N SER A 255 6.61 8.42 -1.71
CA SER A 255 5.64 9.28 -2.41
C SER A 255 5.82 10.77 -2.17
N ASN A 256 6.59 11.14 -1.15
CA ASN A 256 6.92 12.55 -0.85
C ASN A 256 8.05 13.12 -1.70
N VAL A 257 8.69 12.30 -2.54
CA VAL A 257 9.76 12.74 -3.45
C VAL A 257 9.14 13.31 -4.72
N GLU A 258 8.96 14.61 -4.77
CA GLU A 258 8.19 15.31 -5.83
C GLU A 258 8.74 15.09 -7.26
N ARG A 259 10.04 14.89 -7.41
CA ARG A 259 10.65 14.65 -8.73
C ARG A 259 10.18 13.37 -9.40
N LEU A 260 9.73 12.36 -8.63
CA LEU A 260 9.22 11.09 -9.17
C LEU A 260 8.04 11.31 -10.12
N TYR A 261 7.18 12.29 -9.83
CA TYR A 261 5.99 12.57 -10.63
C TYR A 261 6.27 13.22 -11.98
N LYS A 262 7.48 13.72 -12.18
CA LYS A 262 7.95 14.30 -13.45
C LYS A 262 8.83 13.31 -14.22
N THR A 263 9.79 12.70 -13.53
CA THR A 263 10.83 11.87 -14.16
C THR A 263 10.30 10.48 -14.51
N VAL A 264 9.58 9.83 -13.60
CA VAL A 264 9.11 8.44 -13.78
C VAL A 264 8.18 8.29 -14.99
N PRO A 265 7.13 9.12 -15.19
CA PRO A 265 6.27 9.00 -16.37
C PRO A 265 7.01 9.14 -17.70
N SER A 266 8.03 10.01 -17.74
CA SER A 266 8.86 10.18 -18.94
C SER A 266 9.70 8.93 -19.23
N LEU A 267 10.27 8.30 -18.21
CA LEU A 267 11.07 7.08 -18.33
C LEU A 267 10.21 5.87 -18.70
N MET A 268 8.98 5.81 -18.22
CA MET A 268 8.04 4.71 -18.52
C MET A 268 7.82 4.53 -20.02
N LYS A 269 7.80 5.59 -20.82
CA LYS A 269 7.62 5.54 -22.28
C LYS A 269 8.64 4.61 -22.97
N SER A 270 9.83 4.47 -22.41
CA SER A 270 10.86 3.58 -22.97
C SER A 270 10.62 2.08 -22.72
N PHE A 271 9.70 1.72 -21.83
CA PHE A 271 9.44 0.35 -21.40
C PHE A 271 8.00 -0.11 -21.67
N VAL A 272 7.09 0.80 -21.94
CA VAL A 272 5.71 0.46 -22.36
C VAL A 272 5.74 0.06 -23.84
N PHE A 273 5.01 -1.00 -24.16
CA PHE A 273 4.90 -1.50 -25.54
C PHE A 273 4.37 -0.39 -26.47
N GLY A 274 5.05 -0.19 -27.59
CA GLY A 274 4.69 0.89 -28.54
C GLY A 274 5.22 2.28 -28.19
N GLY A 275 5.76 2.49 -26.99
CA GLY A 275 6.33 3.78 -26.56
C GLY A 275 5.31 4.88 -26.24
N GLU A 276 4.03 4.57 -26.30
CA GLU A 276 2.94 5.50 -25.94
C GLU A 276 2.45 5.18 -24.52
N CYS A 277 2.65 6.11 -23.59
CA CYS A 277 2.20 5.98 -22.21
C CYS A 277 1.85 7.37 -21.67
N GLU A 278 0.57 7.60 -21.44
CA GLU A 278 0.05 8.83 -20.82
C GLU A 278 -0.60 8.54 -19.45
N THR A 279 -0.44 7.31 -18.91
CA THR A 279 -0.94 6.94 -17.59
C THR A 279 -0.34 7.86 -16.53
N PRO A 280 -1.15 8.68 -15.85
CA PRO A 280 -0.67 9.62 -14.86
C PRO A 280 -0.20 8.88 -13.60
N VAL A 281 0.94 9.31 -13.07
CA VAL A 281 1.43 8.91 -11.75
C VAL A 281 1.13 10.04 -10.78
N ARG A 282 0.34 9.77 -9.74
CA ARG A 282 -0.15 10.77 -8.78
C ARG A 282 0.24 10.42 -7.36
N LYS A 283 0.39 11.44 -6.52
CA LYS A 283 0.59 11.27 -5.09
C LYS A 283 -0.74 10.96 -4.40
N ALA A 284 -0.73 10.05 -3.45
CA ALA A 284 -1.89 9.75 -2.62
C ALA A 284 -2.41 11.01 -1.91
N ARG A 285 -3.73 11.22 -1.99
CA ARG A 285 -4.37 12.44 -1.49
C ARG A 285 -4.35 12.53 0.04
N TYR A 286 -4.59 11.41 0.72
CA TYR A 286 -4.79 11.40 2.17
C TYR A 286 -3.57 10.91 2.95
N GLY A 287 -2.46 10.59 2.27
CA GLY A 287 -1.21 10.13 2.91
C GLY A 287 -1.46 8.92 3.82
N ASP A 288 -1.03 9.01 5.08
CA ASP A 288 -1.19 7.94 6.06
C ASP A 288 -2.65 7.58 6.40
N SER A 289 -3.60 8.44 6.02
CA SER A 289 -5.03 8.20 6.27
C SER A 289 -5.71 7.42 5.17
N SER A 290 -5.05 7.18 4.02
CA SER A 290 -5.66 6.46 2.89
C SER A 290 -6.05 5.04 3.27
N GLY A 291 -5.27 4.35 4.10
CA GLY A 291 -5.57 2.99 4.56
C GLY A 291 -6.89 2.92 5.33
N VAL A 292 -7.05 3.72 6.37
CA VAL A 292 -8.25 3.72 7.21
C VAL A 292 -9.48 4.24 6.47
N ARG A 293 -9.32 5.23 5.55
CA ARG A 293 -10.41 5.68 4.67
C ARG A 293 -10.84 4.59 3.71
N GLY A 294 -9.89 3.92 3.07
CA GLY A 294 -10.17 2.81 2.16
C GLY A 294 -10.87 1.64 2.85
N ALA A 295 -10.53 1.36 4.11
CA ALA A 295 -11.26 0.39 4.91
C ALA A 295 -12.75 0.78 5.04
N ALA A 296 -13.07 2.05 5.33
CA ALA A 296 -14.46 2.53 5.36
C ALA A 296 -15.16 2.36 4.00
N TRP A 297 -14.45 2.63 2.90
CA TRP A 297 -14.97 2.51 1.54
C TRP A 297 -15.06 1.07 0.99
N LEU A 298 -14.66 0.05 1.75
CA LEU A 298 -14.96 -1.35 1.39
C LEU A 298 -16.46 -1.62 1.29
N TRP A 299 -17.27 -0.76 1.92
CA TRP A 299 -18.72 -0.71 1.76
C TRP A 299 -19.09 0.42 0.78
N PRO A 300 -19.48 0.09 -0.46
CA PRO A 300 -19.81 1.10 -1.47
C PRO A 300 -21.02 1.93 -1.04
N LEU A 301 -21.22 3.06 -1.71
CA LEU A 301 -22.49 3.78 -1.66
C LEU A 301 -23.60 2.88 -2.18
N ALA A 302 -24.74 2.91 -1.50
CA ALA A 302 -25.92 2.13 -1.87
C ALA A 302 -26.50 2.60 -3.22
#